data_a68b50d2f35a00fac587bbd930746751
#
_entry.id   a68b50d2f35a00fac587bbd930746751
#
_cell.length_a   1.000
_cell.length_b   1.000
_cell.length_c   1.000
_cell.angle_alpha   90.00
_cell.angle_beta   90.00
_cell.angle_gamma   90.00
#
_symmetry.space_group_name_H-M   'P 1'
#
loop_
_entity.id
_entity.type
_entity.pdbx_description
1 polymer ?
#
loop_
_entity_poly.entity_id
_entity_poly.type
_entity_poly.pdbx_seq_one_letter_code
_entity_poly.pdbx_strand_id
1 'polypeptide(L)'
;ILFECRNIAATEWGITNDYETVLVSSDGWISPPSIIKEVFNTESVKTVARHHETHAAAAFYKSPFDEALIISYDGGGDDGFFNVYHGGPDGISSFESIQADFGGAYLLCGSLIREVAEKSRHQLALSGKLMGLCAYGNVVEEYIPAFEKFFFDKDYKRLAEETGLPLKNVDDPWANPLENWVFE
;
A
#
# COMPACT_ATOMS: atom_id res chain seq x y z
N ILE A 1 1.35 -5.10 19.22
CA ILE A 1 0.53 -4.14 18.46
C ILE A 1 -0.90 -4.11 18.98
N LEU A 2 -1.70 -5.21 18.94
CA LEU A 2 -3.11 -5.18 19.36
C LEU A 2 -3.32 -4.70 20.79
N PHE A 3 -2.52 -5.18 21.76
CA PHE A 3 -2.55 -4.71 23.15
C PHE A 3 -2.19 -3.23 23.27
N GLU A 4 -1.27 -2.76 22.47
CA GLU A 4 -0.86 -1.37 22.44
C GLU A 4 -1.97 -0.46 21.90
N CYS A 5 -2.63 -0.85 20.81
CA CYS A 5 -3.80 -0.15 20.28
C CYS A 5 -4.92 -0.05 21.32
N ARG A 6 -5.21 -1.16 22.02
CA ARG A 6 -6.18 -1.16 23.12
C ARG A 6 -5.79 -0.20 24.24
N ASN A 7 -4.51 -0.23 24.67
CA ASN A 7 -4.03 0.65 25.72
C ASN A 7 -4.12 2.13 25.33
N ILE A 8 -3.73 2.48 24.09
CA ILE A 8 -3.87 3.85 23.58
C ILE A 8 -5.33 4.28 23.58
N ALA A 9 -6.24 3.44 23.11
CA ALA A 9 -7.67 3.75 23.12
C ALA A 9 -8.20 4.01 24.55
N ALA A 10 -7.74 3.25 25.53
CA ALA A 10 -8.13 3.42 26.93
C ALA A 10 -7.51 4.67 27.55
N THR A 11 -6.21 4.93 27.32
CA THR A 11 -5.47 6.00 28.01
C THR A 11 -5.68 7.38 27.38
N GLU A 12 -5.74 7.45 26.04
CA GLU A 12 -5.82 8.72 25.35
C GLU A 12 -7.26 9.13 25.00
N TRP A 13 -8.13 8.16 24.77
CA TRP A 13 -9.51 8.43 24.32
C TRP A 13 -10.58 8.04 25.34
N GLY A 14 -10.19 7.48 26.50
CA GLY A 14 -11.11 7.07 27.53
C GLY A 14 -12.06 5.93 27.11
N ILE A 15 -11.73 5.20 26.05
CA ILE A 15 -12.51 4.05 25.60
C ILE A 15 -12.22 2.89 26.52
N THR A 16 -13.21 2.48 27.30
CA THR A 16 -13.11 1.34 28.22
C THR A 16 -13.11 0.02 27.49
N ASN A 17 -12.70 -1.04 28.18
CA ASN A 17 -12.32 -2.33 27.61
C ASN A 17 -13.46 -3.22 27.07
N ASP A 18 -14.68 -2.73 27.06
CA ASP A 18 -15.84 -3.52 26.61
C ASP A 18 -16.27 -3.01 25.21
N TYR A 19 -15.81 -3.71 24.21
CA TYR A 19 -16.16 -3.39 22.81
C TYR A 19 -17.32 -4.28 22.38
N GLU A 20 -18.41 -3.71 21.93
CA GLU A 20 -19.55 -4.44 21.39
C GLU A 20 -19.14 -5.21 20.13
N THR A 21 -18.38 -4.56 19.24
CA THR A 21 -17.89 -5.15 18.00
C THR A 21 -16.52 -4.61 17.67
N VAL A 22 -15.62 -5.48 17.23
CA VAL A 22 -14.33 -5.09 16.63
C VAL A 22 -14.39 -5.34 15.13
N LEU A 23 -14.14 -4.29 14.35
CA LEU A 23 -14.02 -4.38 12.90
C LEU A 23 -12.53 -4.55 12.54
N VAL A 24 -12.24 -5.53 11.71
CA VAL A 24 -10.89 -5.80 11.22
C VAL A 24 -10.86 -5.68 9.71
N SER A 25 -10.03 -4.78 9.21
CA SER A 25 -9.71 -4.70 7.78
C SER A 25 -8.29 -5.22 7.57
N SER A 26 -8.10 -6.13 6.65
CA SER A 26 -6.81 -6.74 6.37
C SER A 26 -6.82 -7.39 4.99
N ASP A 27 -5.70 -7.32 4.34
CA ASP A 27 -5.37 -7.97 3.05
C ASP A 27 -4.95 -9.45 3.19
N GLY A 28 -5.36 -10.11 4.26
CA GLY A 28 -5.10 -11.56 4.49
C GLY A 28 -4.23 -11.87 5.72
N TRP A 29 -3.62 -10.88 6.35
CA TRP A 29 -2.83 -11.04 7.58
C TRP A 29 -3.64 -10.67 8.82
N ILE A 30 -4.57 -11.52 9.20
CA ILE A 30 -5.43 -11.27 10.36
C ILE A 30 -4.95 -12.13 11.53
N SER A 31 -4.75 -11.52 12.69
CA SER A 31 -4.65 -12.29 13.94
C SER A 31 -5.91 -13.15 14.10
N PRO A 32 -5.78 -14.39 14.59
CA PRO A 32 -6.94 -15.25 14.82
C PRO A 32 -8.06 -14.52 15.56
N PRO A 33 -9.32 -14.63 15.15
CA PRO A 33 -10.44 -13.96 15.80
C PRO A 33 -10.50 -14.18 17.31
N SER A 34 -10.05 -15.34 17.79
CA SER A 34 -9.95 -15.65 19.22
C SER A 34 -9.03 -14.70 19.99
N ILE A 35 -7.88 -14.37 19.39
CA ILE A 35 -6.93 -13.43 20.01
C ILE A 35 -7.52 -12.01 20.03
N ILE A 36 -8.20 -11.61 18.96
CA ILE A 36 -8.85 -10.29 18.87
C ILE A 36 -9.94 -10.18 19.92
N LYS A 37 -10.78 -11.21 20.07
CA LYS A 37 -11.82 -11.28 21.09
C LYS A 37 -11.26 -11.16 22.50
N GLU A 38 -10.19 -11.88 22.78
CA GLU A 38 -9.52 -11.83 24.09
C GLU A 38 -8.91 -10.45 24.37
N VAL A 39 -8.19 -9.89 23.40
CA VAL A 39 -7.52 -8.58 23.58
C VAL A 39 -8.51 -7.47 23.80
N PHE A 40 -9.62 -7.45 23.05
CA PHE A 40 -10.60 -6.36 23.10
C PHE A 40 -11.83 -6.66 23.95
N ASN A 41 -11.84 -7.79 24.64
CA ASN A 41 -12.97 -8.25 25.45
C ASN A 41 -14.31 -8.13 24.71
N THR A 42 -14.39 -8.73 23.51
CA THR A 42 -15.57 -8.67 22.64
C THR A 42 -15.99 -10.06 22.20
N GLU A 43 -17.29 -10.27 22.05
CA GLU A 43 -17.83 -11.48 21.45
C GLU A 43 -17.98 -11.36 19.92
N SER A 44 -17.93 -10.14 19.38
CA SER A 44 -18.17 -9.87 17.97
C SER A 44 -16.93 -9.34 17.27
N VAL A 45 -16.40 -10.14 16.34
CA VAL A 45 -15.32 -9.70 15.41
C VAL A 45 -15.87 -9.83 14.00
N LYS A 46 -15.85 -8.74 13.25
CA LYS A 46 -16.29 -8.70 11.85
C LYS A 46 -15.11 -8.30 10.97
N THR A 47 -14.90 -9.07 9.92
CA THR A 47 -13.94 -8.71 8.88
C THR A 47 -14.62 -7.80 7.87
N VAL A 48 -14.00 -6.67 7.58
CA VAL A 48 -14.42 -5.77 6.51
C VAL A 48 -13.53 -6.08 5.31
N ALA A 49 -14.11 -6.73 4.32
CA ALA A 49 -13.46 -6.97 3.03
C ALA A 49 -13.68 -5.72 2.19
N ARG A 50 -12.76 -4.81 2.17
CA ARG A 50 -12.60 -3.63 1.30
C ARG A 50 -11.53 -2.73 1.91
N HIS A 51 -10.32 -3.03 1.58
CA HIS A 51 -9.14 -2.35 2.11
C HIS A 51 -9.16 -0.84 1.79
N HIS A 52 -9.32 -0.50 0.52
CA HIS A 52 -9.33 0.89 0.08
C HIS A 52 -10.56 1.68 0.54
N GLU A 53 -11.73 1.03 0.66
CA GLU A 53 -12.90 1.69 1.24
C GLU A 53 -12.66 2.08 2.71
N THR A 54 -11.91 1.26 3.45
CA THR A 54 -11.51 1.59 4.83
C THR A 54 -10.60 2.81 4.88
N HIS A 55 -9.63 2.92 3.96
CA HIS A 55 -8.80 4.11 3.82
C HIS A 55 -9.62 5.34 3.44
N ALA A 56 -10.53 5.20 2.50
CA ALA A 56 -11.43 6.28 2.07
C ALA A 56 -12.30 6.78 3.22
N ALA A 57 -12.87 5.84 4.02
CA ALA A 57 -13.65 6.18 5.20
C ALA A 57 -12.82 6.94 6.23
N ALA A 58 -11.61 6.46 6.54
CA ALA A 58 -10.73 7.12 7.48
C ALA A 58 -10.34 8.53 7.03
N ALA A 59 -10.10 8.73 5.73
CA ALA A 59 -9.77 10.03 5.16
C ALA A 59 -10.97 10.98 5.21
N PHE A 60 -12.15 10.54 4.75
CA PHE A 60 -13.34 11.37 4.65
C PHE A 60 -13.87 11.82 6.02
N TYR A 61 -14.11 10.87 6.94
CA TYR A 61 -14.70 11.18 8.24
C TYR A 61 -13.76 11.94 9.19
N LYS A 62 -12.46 11.99 8.90
CA LYS A 62 -11.50 12.83 9.62
C LYS A 62 -11.26 14.18 8.93
N SER A 63 -11.74 14.38 7.71
CA SER A 63 -11.60 15.63 6.99
C SER A 63 -12.65 16.64 7.45
N PRO A 64 -12.46 17.94 7.17
CA PRO A 64 -13.45 18.96 7.44
C PRO A 64 -14.51 19.12 6.31
N PHE A 65 -14.56 18.21 5.36
CA PHE A 65 -15.40 18.34 4.17
C PHE A 65 -16.71 17.58 4.34
N ASP A 66 -17.82 18.23 3.97
CA ASP A 66 -19.15 17.62 3.90
C ASP A 66 -19.34 16.82 2.59
N GLU A 67 -18.59 17.16 1.57
CA GLU A 67 -18.57 16.47 0.28
C GLU A 67 -17.14 16.47 -0.30
N ALA A 68 -16.68 15.33 -0.82
CA ALA A 68 -15.33 15.18 -1.35
C ALA A 68 -15.21 14.08 -2.40
N LEU A 69 -14.33 14.30 -3.37
CA LEU A 69 -13.72 13.22 -4.14
C LEU A 69 -12.59 12.62 -3.32
N ILE A 70 -12.60 11.31 -3.15
CA ILE A 70 -11.63 10.60 -2.32
C ILE A 70 -10.84 9.67 -3.23
N ILE A 71 -9.53 9.78 -3.17
CA ILE A 71 -8.60 8.91 -3.88
C ILE A 71 -7.89 8.06 -2.84
N SER A 72 -8.02 6.73 -2.97
CA SER A 72 -7.31 5.77 -2.16
C SER A 72 -6.44 4.90 -3.05
N TYR A 73 -5.13 4.95 -2.79
CA TYR A 73 -4.22 4.09 -3.52
C TYR A 73 -3.05 3.68 -2.62
N ASP A 74 -2.63 2.42 -2.74
CA ASP A 74 -1.42 1.88 -2.11
C ASP A 74 -0.91 0.63 -2.85
N GLY A 75 -0.13 -0.23 -2.18
CA GLY A 75 0.45 -1.44 -2.76
C GLY A 75 -0.52 -2.58 -3.06
N GLY A 76 -1.81 -2.40 -2.79
CA GLY A 76 -2.87 -3.36 -3.08
C GLY A 76 -3.79 -3.65 -1.90
N GLY A 77 -4.92 -4.23 -2.20
CA GLY A 77 -5.94 -4.69 -1.28
C GLY A 77 -6.87 -5.68 -1.96
N ASP A 78 -7.83 -6.22 -1.23
CA ASP A 78 -8.85 -7.12 -1.75
C ASP A 78 -9.79 -6.44 -2.76
N ASP A 79 -9.86 -5.11 -2.74
CA ASP A 79 -10.63 -4.26 -3.66
C ASP A 79 -9.76 -3.51 -4.68
N GLY A 80 -8.52 -3.97 -4.92
CA GLY A 80 -7.63 -3.46 -5.98
C GLY A 80 -6.46 -2.64 -5.47
N PHE A 81 -5.96 -1.73 -6.31
CA PHE A 81 -4.77 -0.93 -6.05
C PHE A 81 -5.05 0.56 -5.98
N PHE A 82 -6.01 1.03 -6.78
CA PHE A 82 -6.34 2.44 -6.92
C PHE A 82 -7.84 2.60 -7.09
N ASN A 83 -8.48 3.19 -6.10
CA ASN A 83 -9.92 3.37 -6.09
C ASN A 83 -10.30 4.83 -5.88
N VAL A 84 -11.36 5.24 -6.54
CA VAL A 84 -11.95 6.57 -6.43
C VAL A 84 -13.34 6.45 -5.82
N TYR A 85 -13.61 7.27 -4.82
CA TYR A 85 -14.88 7.31 -4.12
C TYR A 85 -15.44 8.72 -4.08
N HIS A 86 -16.74 8.81 -3.91
CA HIS A 86 -17.45 10.03 -3.54
C HIS A 86 -17.89 9.92 -2.08
N GLY A 87 -17.50 10.89 -1.26
CA GLY A 87 -17.98 11.07 0.10
C GLY A 87 -19.02 12.18 0.15
N GLY A 88 -20.09 11.97 0.87
CA GLY A 88 -21.19 12.94 1.00
C GLY A 88 -22.10 12.65 2.19
N PRO A 89 -23.27 13.33 2.29
CA PRO A 89 -24.19 13.20 3.41
C PRO A 89 -24.70 11.77 3.66
N ASP A 90 -24.80 10.97 2.59
CA ASP A 90 -25.27 9.60 2.64
C ASP A 90 -24.12 8.58 2.89
N GLY A 91 -22.91 9.07 3.12
CA GLY A 91 -21.72 8.26 3.34
C GLY A 91 -20.78 8.21 2.14
N ILE A 92 -20.07 7.09 1.99
CA ILE A 92 -19.08 6.89 0.95
C ILE A 92 -19.62 5.92 -0.10
N SER A 93 -19.49 6.28 -1.37
CA SER A 93 -19.84 5.43 -2.50
C SER A 93 -18.65 5.27 -3.46
N SER A 94 -18.47 4.06 -3.99
CA SER A 94 -17.45 3.80 -5.01
C SER A 94 -17.82 4.49 -6.31
N PHE A 95 -16.85 5.20 -6.89
CA PHE A 95 -16.98 5.87 -8.18
C PHE A 95 -16.31 5.07 -9.29
N GLU A 96 -15.03 4.71 -9.09
CA GLU A 96 -14.24 3.98 -10.07
C GLU A 96 -13.12 3.17 -9.40
N SER A 97 -12.74 2.05 -10.01
CA SER A 97 -11.54 1.28 -9.65
C SER A 97 -10.59 1.26 -10.85
N ILE A 98 -9.40 1.81 -10.67
CA ILE A 98 -8.37 1.88 -11.69
C ILE A 98 -7.40 0.71 -11.47
N GLN A 99 -7.23 -0.12 -12.50
CA GLN A 99 -6.35 -1.29 -12.45
C GLN A 99 -4.89 -0.89 -12.74
N ALA A 100 -4.34 0.01 -11.92
CA ALA A 100 -2.96 0.47 -12.02
C ALA A 100 -2.28 0.37 -10.66
N ASP A 101 -1.27 -0.48 -10.58
CA ASP A 101 -0.44 -0.65 -9.40
C ASP A 101 0.82 0.21 -9.50
N PHE A 102 0.67 1.51 -9.27
CA PHE A 102 1.79 2.46 -9.31
C PHE A 102 2.79 2.21 -8.18
N GLY A 103 2.31 1.77 -7.02
CA GLY A 103 3.16 1.43 -5.88
C GLY A 103 4.09 0.26 -6.20
N GLY A 104 3.53 -0.81 -6.75
CA GLY A 104 4.29 -1.97 -7.21
C GLY A 104 5.24 -1.65 -8.35
N ALA A 105 4.82 -0.83 -9.32
CA ALA A 105 5.70 -0.38 -10.40
C ALA A 105 6.89 0.44 -9.86
N TYR A 106 6.65 1.32 -8.90
CA TYR A 106 7.71 2.11 -8.26
C TYR A 106 8.68 1.23 -7.46
N LEU A 107 8.15 0.26 -6.73
CA LEU A 107 8.96 -0.75 -6.02
C LEU A 107 9.82 -1.56 -6.98
N LEU A 108 9.24 -1.99 -8.10
CA LEU A 108 9.94 -2.72 -9.16
C LEU A 108 11.07 -1.87 -9.76
N CYS A 109 10.84 -0.58 -10.04
CA CYS A 109 11.90 0.34 -10.44
C CYS A 109 13.08 0.32 -9.48
N GLY A 110 12.80 0.38 -8.17
CA GLY A 110 13.85 0.31 -7.15
C GLY A 110 14.66 -0.99 -7.20
N SER A 111 14.01 -2.12 -7.52
CA SER A 111 14.69 -3.42 -7.65
C SER A 111 15.59 -3.53 -8.88
N LEU A 112 15.29 -2.78 -9.93
CA LEU A 112 16.06 -2.77 -11.18
C LEU A 112 17.31 -1.88 -11.11
N ILE A 113 17.39 -0.98 -10.14
CA ILE A 113 18.53 -0.07 -9.97
C ILE A 113 19.53 -0.70 -8.99
N ARG A 114 20.74 -0.96 -9.47
CA ARG A 114 21.78 -1.67 -8.71
C ARG A 114 22.08 -1.02 -7.36
N GLU A 115 22.27 0.30 -7.33
CA GLU A 115 22.62 1.07 -6.14
C GLU A 115 21.52 1.04 -5.06
N VAL A 116 20.27 0.84 -5.49
CA VAL A 116 19.11 0.71 -4.63
C VAL A 116 18.97 -0.74 -4.15
N ALA A 117 18.96 -1.70 -5.08
CA ALA A 117 18.70 -3.10 -4.80
C ALA A 117 19.74 -3.72 -3.87
N GLU A 118 21.06 -3.56 -4.17
CA GLU A 118 22.14 -4.20 -3.40
C GLU A 118 22.28 -3.68 -1.97
N LYS A 119 21.78 -2.47 -1.69
CA LYS A 119 21.85 -1.87 -0.36
C LYS A 119 20.55 -2.01 0.43
N SER A 120 19.53 -2.63 -0.15
CA SER A 120 18.23 -2.79 0.49
C SER A 120 18.15 -4.13 1.22
N ARG A 121 17.83 -4.08 2.51
CA ARG A 121 17.64 -5.27 3.35
C ARG A 121 16.18 -5.71 3.42
N HIS A 122 15.28 -4.91 2.89
CA HIS A 122 13.84 -5.12 2.95
C HIS A 122 13.17 -4.51 1.72
N GLN A 123 12.18 -5.20 1.14
CA GLN A 123 11.48 -4.72 -0.07
C GLN A 123 10.94 -3.29 0.06
N LEU A 124 10.27 -2.99 1.16
CA LEU A 124 9.71 -1.65 1.41
C LEU A 124 10.79 -0.55 1.49
N ALA A 125 12.05 -0.91 1.72
CA ALA A 125 13.14 0.04 1.70
C ALA A 125 13.56 0.47 0.27
N LEU A 126 13.18 -0.31 -0.76
CA LEU A 126 13.50 0.00 -2.16
C LEU A 126 12.89 1.33 -2.58
N SER A 127 11.61 1.54 -2.32
CA SER A 127 10.90 2.76 -2.68
C SER A 127 11.49 3.99 -2.00
N GLY A 128 11.78 3.92 -0.70
CA GLY A 128 12.39 5.03 0.04
C GLY A 128 13.80 5.37 -0.44
N LYS A 129 14.60 4.37 -0.79
CA LYS A 129 15.96 4.59 -1.33
C LYS A 129 15.92 5.14 -2.76
N LEU A 130 14.99 4.66 -3.59
CA LEU A 130 14.78 5.20 -4.93
C LEU A 130 14.40 6.68 -4.85
N MET A 131 13.47 7.03 -3.97
CA MET A 131 13.07 8.42 -3.73
C MET A 131 14.25 9.30 -3.28
N GLY A 132 15.11 8.80 -2.38
CA GLY A 132 16.33 9.47 -1.98
C GLY A 132 17.33 9.63 -3.12
N LEU A 133 17.46 8.63 -3.99
CA LEU A 133 18.37 8.68 -5.15
C LEU A 133 17.93 9.72 -6.18
N CYS A 134 16.63 9.90 -6.40
CA CYS A 134 16.07 10.87 -7.33
C CYS A 134 16.52 12.31 -7.04
N ALA A 135 16.87 12.63 -5.79
CA ALA A 135 17.38 13.97 -5.42
C ALA A 135 18.74 14.32 -6.06
N TYR A 136 19.47 13.34 -6.55
CA TYR A 136 20.79 13.51 -7.17
C TYR A 136 20.75 13.42 -8.70
N GLY A 137 19.58 13.13 -9.27
CA GLY A 137 19.39 12.98 -10.70
C GLY A 137 18.80 14.22 -11.37
N ASN A 138 18.74 14.14 -12.69
CA ASN A 138 18.02 15.09 -13.52
C ASN A 138 16.97 14.35 -14.33
N VAL A 139 15.90 15.05 -14.70
CA VAL A 139 14.89 14.51 -15.60
C VAL A 139 15.51 14.33 -17.00
N VAL A 140 15.36 13.15 -17.55
CA VAL A 140 15.74 12.82 -18.93
C VAL A 140 14.46 12.65 -19.72
N GLU A 141 14.05 13.70 -20.40
CA GLU A 141 12.72 13.78 -21.04
C GLU A 141 12.49 12.67 -22.08
N GLU A 142 13.53 12.23 -22.76
CA GLU A 142 13.47 11.15 -23.75
C GLU A 142 13.01 9.80 -23.14
N TYR A 143 13.19 9.60 -21.83
CA TYR A 143 12.78 8.37 -21.14
C TYR A 143 11.34 8.43 -20.62
N ILE A 144 10.73 9.60 -20.52
CA ILE A 144 9.39 9.77 -19.94
C ILE A 144 8.36 8.84 -20.60
N PRO A 145 8.26 8.76 -21.95
CA PRO A 145 7.25 7.90 -22.58
C PRO A 145 7.43 6.41 -22.29
N ALA A 146 8.66 5.94 -22.11
CA ALA A 146 8.95 4.55 -21.74
C ALA A 146 8.54 4.26 -20.29
N PHE A 147 8.82 5.18 -19.38
CA PHE A 147 8.42 5.07 -17.99
C PHE A 147 6.89 5.19 -17.80
N GLU A 148 6.22 6.08 -18.52
CA GLU A 148 4.76 6.17 -18.48
C GLU A 148 4.10 4.83 -18.83
N LYS A 149 4.53 4.16 -19.89
CA LYS A 149 4.05 2.82 -20.23
C LYS A 149 4.35 1.80 -19.14
N PHE A 150 5.59 1.82 -18.64
CA PHE A 150 6.04 0.90 -17.61
C PHE A 150 5.22 0.99 -16.32
N PHE A 151 4.81 2.18 -15.91
CA PHE A 151 4.00 2.35 -14.71
C PHE A 151 2.61 1.69 -14.83
N PHE A 152 2.11 1.45 -16.04
CA PHE A 152 0.86 0.74 -16.26
C PHE A 152 1.03 -0.78 -16.42
N ASP A 153 2.03 -1.23 -17.17
CA ASP A 153 2.17 -2.65 -17.56
C ASP A 153 3.32 -3.38 -16.86
N LYS A 154 4.23 -2.65 -16.22
CA LYS A 154 5.41 -3.17 -15.52
C LYS A 154 6.34 -4.00 -16.42
N ASP A 155 6.33 -3.74 -17.73
CA ASP A 155 7.23 -4.41 -18.67
C ASP A 155 8.64 -3.79 -18.61
N TYR A 156 9.45 -4.34 -17.71
CA TYR A 156 10.83 -3.89 -17.48
C TYR A 156 11.79 -4.28 -18.60
N LYS A 157 11.49 -5.31 -19.40
CA LYS A 157 12.32 -5.68 -20.54
C LYS A 157 12.20 -4.64 -21.63
N ARG A 158 10.96 -4.25 -21.96
CA ARG A 158 10.70 -3.17 -22.88
C ARG A 158 11.29 -1.85 -22.35
N LEU A 159 11.16 -1.55 -21.07
CA LEU A 159 11.78 -0.35 -20.47
C LEU A 159 13.29 -0.32 -20.71
N ALA A 160 14.00 -1.43 -20.49
CA ALA A 160 15.43 -1.52 -20.73
C ALA A 160 15.78 -1.34 -22.23
N GLU A 161 14.99 -1.94 -23.13
CA GLU A 161 15.19 -1.82 -24.58
C GLU A 161 14.94 -0.38 -25.08
N GLU A 162 13.85 0.25 -24.67
CA GLU A 162 13.48 1.60 -25.11
C GLU A 162 14.41 2.69 -24.53
N THR A 163 14.97 2.50 -23.33
CA THR A 163 15.83 3.50 -22.68
C THR A 163 17.31 3.24 -22.83
N GLY A 164 17.71 2.00 -23.11
CA GLY A 164 19.12 1.58 -23.09
C GLY A 164 19.77 1.62 -21.71
N LEU A 165 18.98 1.79 -20.64
CA LEU A 165 19.49 1.83 -19.27
C LEU A 165 20.05 0.48 -18.84
N PRO A 166 21.20 0.44 -18.14
CA PRO A 166 21.80 -0.78 -17.62
C PRO A 166 21.04 -1.30 -16.40
N LEU A 167 19.80 -1.73 -16.60
CA LEU A 167 18.95 -2.24 -15.54
C LEU A 167 19.46 -3.60 -15.06
N LYS A 168 19.44 -3.81 -13.73
CA LYS A 168 19.82 -5.08 -13.11
C LYS A 168 18.65 -6.05 -13.17
N ASN A 169 18.97 -7.35 -13.30
CA ASN A 169 17.99 -8.45 -13.23
C ASN A 169 16.83 -8.34 -14.23
N VAL A 170 17.12 -7.88 -15.45
CA VAL A 170 16.09 -7.73 -16.50
C VAL A 170 15.45 -9.06 -16.89
N ASP A 171 16.14 -10.18 -16.67
CA ASP A 171 15.63 -11.54 -16.93
C ASP A 171 14.77 -12.05 -15.76
N ASP A 172 15.07 -11.63 -14.54
CA ASP A 172 14.31 -11.94 -13.35
C ASP A 172 14.49 -10.85 -12.29
N PRO A 173 13.68 -9.78 -12.32
CA PRO A 173 13.82 -8.67 -11.38
C PRO A 173 13.46 -9.05 -9.95
N TRP A 174 12.77 -10.18 -9.77
CA TRP A 174 12.37 -10.71 -8.47
C TRP A 174 13.35 -11.79 -7.95
N ALA A 175 14.27 -12.32 -8.79
CA ALA A 175 15.35 -13.24 -8.39
C ALA A 175 16.45 -12.58 -7.53
N ASN A 176 16.16 -11.43 -6.96
CA ASN A 176 17.01 -10.84 -5.93
C ASN A 176 16.83 -11.64 -4.63
N PRO A 177 17.86 -11.73 -3.74
CA PRO A 177 17.77 -12.45 -2.47
C PRO A 177 16.62 -12.06 -1.54
N LEU A 178 15.74 -11.19 -1.98
CA LEU A 178 14.47 -10.86 -1.34
C LEU A 178 13.38 -11.91 -1.50
N GLU A 179 13.50 -12.86 -2.47
CA GLU A 179 12.55 -13.99 -2.62
C GLU A 179 12.62 -15.03 -1.51
N ASN A 180 13.69 -15.03 -0.72
CA ASN A 180 13.84 -15.94 0.42
C ASN A 180 13.28 -15.38 1.74
N TRP A 181 12.47 -14.33 1.68
CA TRP A 181 11.72 -13.90 2.84
C TRP A 181 10.48 -14.78 2.99
N VAL A 182 10.70 -16.01 3.42
CA VAL A 182 9.72 -16.73 4.20
C VAL A 182 9.62 -15.96 5.53
N PHE A 183 8.47 -15.38 5.76
CA PHE A 183 8.17 -14.78 7.06
C PHE A 183 8.24 -15.90 8.11
N GLU A 184 9.34 -15.95 8.86
CA GLU A 184 9.38 -16.68 10.14
C GLU A 184 8.65 -15.91 11.22
#